data_7ace0c3a647bb8955fa9786532ec2de4
#
_entry.id   7ace0c3a647bb8955fa9786532ec2de4
#
_cell.length_a   1.000
_cell.length_b   1.000
_cell.length_c   1.000
_cell.angle_alpha   90.00
_cell.angle_beta   90.00
_cell.angle_gamma   90.00
#
_symmetry.space_group_name_H-M   'P 1'
#
loop_
_entity.id
_entity.type
_entity.pdbx_description
1 polymer ?
#
loop_
_entity_poly.entity_id
_entity_poly.type
_entity_poly.pdbx_seq_one_letter_code
_entity_poly.pdbx_strand_id
1 'polypeptide(L)'
;LKTFIKLTIIIALVLIVLLLVFSYFLAMFLGPVLLFSPDGLTISREYHPLPILLFVIIGFYTPVALNIGLVFLFLWGVFVVCFVAAWKFRESFHGVIEKGFSRSMKKLFNNWLFAMPIVTSMMLTAVVAIQSFQEAHGIPTGEVSLPSNLFKAFFELSYAALIEEIGFRVTPIGVFLIIYLFWVGRK
;
A
#
# COMPACT_ATOMS: atom_id res chain seq x y z
N LEU A 1 -33.20 -5.22 20.18
CA LEU A 1 -32.67 -5.29 18.80
C LEU A 1 -31.61 -4.20 18.53
N LYS A 2 -31.89 -2.93 18.78
CA LYS A 2 -30.93 -1.81 18.54
C LYS A 2 -29.62 -1.95 19.33
N THR A 3 -29.66 -2.43 20.57
CA THR A 3 -28.49 -2.63 21.43
C THR A 3 -27.64 -3.79 20.94
N PHE A 4 -28.27 -4.87 20.50
CA PHE A 4 -27.57 -6.04 19.93
C PHE A 4 -26.82 -5.66 18.64
N ILE A 5 -27.49 -4.94 17.73
CA ILE A 5 -26.87 -4.46 16.48
C ILE A 5 -25.67 -3.57 16.77
N LYS A 6 -25.79 -2.63 17.74
CA LYS A 6 -24.67 -1.78 18.14
C LYS A 6 -23.49 -2.58 18.68
N LEU A 7 -23.74 -3.57 19.51
CA LEU A 7 -22.70 -4.44 20.07
C LEU A 7 -21.99 -5.21 18.98
N THR A 8 -22.73 -5.82 18.04
CA THR A 8 -22.16 -6.57 16.91
C THR A 8 -21.26 -5.69 16.05
N ILE A 9 -21.69 -4.47 15.77
CA ILE A 9 -20.90 -3.51 14.99
C ILE A 9 -19.61 -3.12 15.72
N ILE A 10 -19.66 -2.89 17.02
CA ILE A 10 -18.47 -2.55 17.83
C ILE A 10 -17.48 -3.74 17.81
N ILE A 11 -17.96 -4.96 18.01
CA ILE A 11 -17.12 -6.16 17.97
C ILE A 11 -16.47 -6.32 16.60
N ALA A 12 -17.23 -6.17 15.51
CA ALA A 12 -16.71 -6.25 14.16
C ALA A 12 -15.61 -5.21 13.90
N LEU A 13 -15.81 -3.97 14.35
CA LEU A 13 -14.80 -2.92 14.23
C LEU A 13 -13.53 -3.22 15.03
N VAL A 14 -13.66 -3.70 16.26
CA VAL A 14 -12.51 -4.11 17.08
C VAL A 14 -11.72 -5.19 16.37
N LEU A 15 -12.39 -6.20 15.82
CA LEU A 15 -11.75 -7.27 15.05
C LEU A 15 -11.02 -6.74 13.81
N ILE A 16 -11.64 -5.84 13.05
CA ILE A 16 -11.00 -5.22 11.89
C ILE A 16 -9.74 -4.45 12.30
N VAL A 17 -9.81 -3.67 13.37
CA VAL A 17 -8.65 -2.92 13.89
C VAL A 17 -7.53 -3.86 14.31
N LEU A 18 -7.85 -4.90 15.06
CA LEU A 18 -6.87 -5.89 15.51
C LEU A 18 -6.22 -6.60 14.32
N LEU A 19 -7.01 -6.96 13.31
CA LEU A 19 -6.53 -7.59 12.08
C LEU A 19 -5.58 -6.66 11.29
N LEU A 20 -5.93 -5.38 11.18
CA LEU A 20 -5.07 -4.37 10.54
C LEU A 20 -3.76 -4.19 11.30
N VAL A 21 -3.81 -4.02 12.62
CA VAL A 21 -2.60 -3.88 13.45
C VAL A 21 -1.72 -5.11 13.30
N PHE A 22 -2.31 -6.30 13.39
CA PHE A 22 -1.58 -7.56 13.23
C PHE A 22 -0.95 -7.68 11.85
N SER A 23 -1.66 -7.33 10.77
CA SER A 23 -1.13 -7.38 9.41
C SER A 23 0.03 -6.43 9.20
N TYR A 24 -0.01 -5.21 9.75
CA TYR A 24 1.11 -4.27 9.71
C TYR A 24 2.35 -4.81 10.42
N PHE A 25 2.19 -5.34 11.63
CA PHE A 25 3.29 -5.96 12.35
C PHE A 25 3.85 -7.17 11.60
N LEU A 26 2.97 -8.05 11.12
CA LEU A 26 3.38 -9.21 10.34
C LEU A 26 4.19 -8.81 9.10
N ALA A 27 3.73 -7.82 8.34
CA ALA A 27 4.42 -7.34 7.14
C ALA A 27 5.80 -6.75 7.47
N MET A 28 5.92 -6.01 8.59
CA MET A 28 7.20 -5.44 9.03
C MET A 28 8.24 -6.51 9.38
N PHE A 29 7.82 -7.62 9.99
CA PHE A 29 8.74 -8.71 10.34
C PHE A 29 8.98 -9.67 9.19
N LEU A 30 7.96 -9.92 8.37
CA LEU A 30 8.02 -10.85 7.25
C LEU A 30 9.08 -10.42 6.22
N GLY A 31 9.18 -9.12 5.95
CA GLY A 31 10.14 -8.58 4.99
C GLY A 31 11.59 -8.99 5.31
N PRO A 32 12.15 -8.64 6.49
CA PRO A 32 13.49 -9.07 6.87
C PRO A 32 13.65 -10.60 6.94
N VAL A 33 12.65 -11.33 7.43
CA VAL A 33 12.71 -12.80 7.49
C VAL A 33 12.84 -13.39 6.09
N LEU A 34 12.08 -12.88 5.12
CA LEU A 34 12.19 -13.33 3.73
C LEU A 34 13.51 -12.92 3.09
N LEU A 35 14.01 -11.71 3.35
CA LEU A 35 15.30 -11.24 2.84
C LEU A 35 16.45 -12.13 3.32
N PHE A 36 16.45 -12.49 4.60
CA PHE A 36 17.51 -13.32 5.20
C PHE A 36 17.28 -14.84 5.05
N SER A 37 16.23 -15.27 4.35
CA SER A 37 16.07 -16.66 3.96
C SER A 37 17.15 -17.05 2.91
N PRO A 38 17.50 -18.33 2.78
CA PRO A 38 18.49 -18.79 1.79
C PRO A 38 18.16 -18.30 0.36
N ASP A 39 16.91 -18.40 -0.02
CA ASP A 39 16.43 -17.95 -1.33
C ASP A 39 16.44 -16.42 -1.46
N GLY A 40 16.08 -15.72 -0.39
CA GLY A 40 16.11 -14.26 -0.34
C GLY A 40 17.52 -13.71 -0.46
N LEU A 41 18.51 -14.31 0.22
CA LEU A 41 19.90 -13.92 0.14
C LEU A 41 20.48 -14.12 -1.27
N THR A 42 20.04 -15.14 -1.99
CA THR A 42 20.46 -15.38 -3.39
C THR A 42 19.96 -14.25 -4.28
N ILE A 43 18.66 -13.97 -4.25
CA ILE A 43 18.04 -12.94 -5.10
C ILE A 43 18.47 -11.53 -4.69
N SER A 44 18.70 -11.27 -3.39
CA SER A 44 19.13 -9.96 -2.91
C SER A 44 20.48 -9.51 -3.47
N ARG A 45 21.30 -10.43 -3.95
CA ARG A 45 22.59 -10.15 -4.59
C ARG A 45 22.48 -9.83 -6.09
N GLU A 46 21.34 -10.07 -6.69
CA GLU A 46 21.11 -9.80 -8.09
C GLU A 46 21.02 -8.28 -8.36
N TYR A 47 21.40 -7.91 -9.59
CA TYR A 47 21.31 -6.55 -10.09
C TYR A 47 20.35 -6.50 -11.26
N HIS A 48 19.29 -5.71 -11.13
CA HIS A 48 18.30 -5.54 -12.20
C HIS A 48 18.00 -4.06 -12.46
N PRO A 49 17.76 -3.67 -13.72
CA PRO A 49 17.15 -2.38 -13.99
C PRO A 49 15.70 -2.42 -13.47
N LEU A 50 15.35 -1.43 -12.66
CA LEU A 50 14.03 -1.37 -12.05
C LEU A 50 13.09 -0.45 -12.85
N PRO A 51 11.82 -0.83 -13.03
CA PRO A 51 10.85 0.03 -13.69
C PRO A 51 10.55 1.25 -12.82
N ILE A 52 10.45 2.41 -13.45
CA ILE A 52 9.98 3.66 -12.83
C ILE A 52 8.77 4.14 -13.63
N LEU A 53 7.70 4.47 -12.95
CA LEU A 53 6.49 5.02 -13.55
C LEU A 53 6.42 6.52 -13.25
N LEU A 54 6.50 7.33 -14.31
CA LEU A 54 6.19 8.76 -14.27
C LEU A 54 4.90 9.01 -15.02
N PHE A 55 3.91 9.53 -14.35
CA PHE A 55 2.55 9.53 -14.87
C PHE A 55 2.02 8.12 -15.21
N VAL A 56 0.74 8.00 -15.29
CA VAL A 56 0.01 6.73 -15.56
C VAL A 56 0.49 5.99 -16.82
N ILE A 57 1.18 6.67 -17.74
CA ILE A 57 1.46 6.16 -19.08
C ILE A 57 2.96 6.09 -19.38
N ILE A 58 3.79 6.88 -18.71
CA ILE A 58 5.22 6.96 -19.02
C ILE A 58 6.01 6.11 -18.03
N GLY A 59 6.42 4.94 -18.49
CA GLY A 59 7.32 4.06 -17.75
C GLY A 59 8.69 3.96 -18.42
N PHE A 60 9.75 3.92 -17.64
CA PHE A 60 11.10 3.64 -18.10
C PHE A 60 11.86 2.82 -17.05
N TYR A 61 12.94 2.20 -17.48
CA TYR A 61 13.82 1.47 -16.57
C TYR A 61 14.95 2.36 -16.09
N THR A 62 15.43 2.10 -14.88
CA THR A 62 16.64 2.76 -14.39
C THR A 62 17.80 2.51 -15.34
N PRO A 63 18.60 3.56 -15.68
CA PRO A 63 19.73 3.42 -16.60
C PRO A 63 20.85 2.52 -16.04
N VAL A 64 20.85 2.28 -14.75
CA VAL A 64 21.79 1.45 -14.02
C VAL A 64 21.06 0.33 -13.32
N ALA A 65 21.61 -0.89 -13.42
CA ALA A 65 21.09 -2.03 -12.65
C ALA A 65 21.34 -1.79 -11.16
N LEU A 66 20.28 -1.91 -10.36
CA LEU A 66 20.31 -1.69 -8.93
C LEU A 66 20.31 -3.04 -8.19
N ASN A 67 21.02 -3.10 -7.08
CA ASN A 67 21.04 -4.28 -6.22
C ASN A 67 19.68 -4.44 -5.53
N ILE A 68 19.02 -5.58 -5.75
CA ILE A 68 17.67 -5.85 -5.23
C ILE A 68 17.62 -5.78 -3.71
N GLY A 69 18.62 -6.33 -3.03
CA GLY A 69 18.67 -6.33 -1.58
C GLY A 69 18.78 -4.92 -0.98
N LEU A 70 19.61 -4.06 -1.58
CA LEU A 70 19.74 -2.66 -1.14
C LEU A 70 18.46 -1.87 -1.37
N VAL A 71 17.84 -2.05 -2.53
CA VAL A 71 16.56 -1.40 -2.84
C VAL A 71 15.47 -1.87 -1.88
N PHE A 72 15.43 -3.17 -1.60
CA PHE A 72 14.48 -3.71 -0.62
C PHE A 72 14.69 -3.13 0.79
N LEU A 73 15.93 -3.08 1.27
CA LEU A 73 16.24 -2.49 2.60
C LEU A 73 15.87 -1.01 2.66
N PHE A 74 16.12 -0.27 1.59
CA PHE A 74 15.70 1.13 1.49
C PHE A 74 14.18 1.27 1.57
N LEU A 75 13.44 0.48 0.78
CA LEU A 75 11.98 0.44 0.80
C LEU A 75 11.44 0.09 2.19
N TRP A 76 11.97 -0.96 2.77
CA TRP A 76 11.59 -1.40 4.10
C TRP A 76 11.83 -0.30 5.15
N GLY A 77 12.98 0.37 5.08
CA GLY A 77 13.30 1.52 5.93
C GLY A 77 12.28 2.65 5.77
N VAL A 78 11.91 3.00 4.54
CA VAL A 78 10.88 4.01 4.26
C VAL A 78 9.53 3.60 4.86
N PHE A 79 9.10 2.36 4.69
CA PHE A 79 7.85 1.87 5.27
C PHE A 79 7.87 1.91 6.80
N VAL A 80 8.98 1.54 7.44
CA VAL A 80 9.14 1.63 8.90
C VAL A 80 9.03 3.09 9.37
N VAL A 81 9.73 4.01 8.70
CA VAL A 81 9.67 5.45 9.02
C VAL A 81 8.25 5.98 8.85
N CYS A 82 7.59 5.66 7.74
CA CYS A 82 6.20 6.05 7.50
C CYS A 82 5.25 5.47 8.55
N PHE A 83 5.45 4.22 8.97
CA PHE A 83 4.65 3.59 10.01
C PHE A 83 4.83 4.30 11.36
N VAL A 84 6.09 4.58 11.78
CA VAL A 84 6.38 5.29 13.01
C VAL A 84 5.84 6.72 12.98
N ALA A 85 5.93 7.39 11.84
CA ALA A 85 5.34 8.70 11.63
C ALA A 85 3.81 8.66 11.76
N ALA A 86 3.15 7.72 11.08
CA ALA A 86 1.70 7.54 11.18
C ALA A 86 1.24 7.19 12.60
N TRP A 87 2.09 6.51 13.38
CA TRP A 87 1.81 6.18 14.77
C TRP A 87 1.87 7.39 15.70
N LYS A 88 2.83 8.31 15.47
CA LYS A 88 3.14 9.42 16.39
C LYS A 88 2.51 10.76 16.03
N PHE A 89 2.25 11.02 14.73
CA PHE A 89 1.78 12.32 14.29
C PHE A 89 0.26 12.52 14.45
N ARG A 90 -0.15 13.76 14.24
CA ARG A 90 -1.49 14.31 14.37
C ARG A 90 -2.56 13.37 13.79
N GLU A 91 -3.58 13.06 14.58
CA GLU A 91 -4.58 12.01 14.28
C GLU A 91 -3.99 10.61 14.19
N SER A 92 -2.97 10.36 15.01
CA SER A 92 -2.28 9.08 15.07
C SER A 92 -3.26 7.91 15.27
N PHE A 93 -2.87 6.75 14.78
CA PHE A 93 -3.62 5.50 14.95
C PHE A 93 -3.99 5.26 16.41
N HIS A 94 -3.06 5.53 17.34
CA HIS A 94 -3.30 5.44 18.78
C HIS A 94 -4.39 6.41 19.24
N GLY A 95 -4.34 7.69 18.85
CA GLY A 95 -5.35 8.66 19.19
C GLY A 95 -6.73 8.39 18.59
N VAL A 96 -6.78 7.68 17.44
CA VAL A 96 -8.04 7.24 16.83
C VAL A 96 -8.63 6.05 17.56
N ILE A 97 -7.82 5.09 17.99
CA ILE A 97 -8.27 3.97 18.80
C ILE A 97 -8.80 4.48 20.14
N GLU A 98 -8.04 5.29 20.84
CA GLU A 98 -8.40 5.83 22.15
C GLU A 98 -9.69 6.67 22.09
N LYS A 99 -9.85 7.50 21.06
CA LYS A 99 -11.01 8.38 20.87
C LYS A 99 -12.15 7.72 20.10
N GLY A 100 -11.86 6.71 19.29
CA GLY A 100 -12.81 6.07 18.39
C GLY A 100 -13.89 5.27 19.13
N PHE A 101 -13.55 4.67 20.26
CA PHE A 101 -14.51 3.92 21.08
C PHE A 101 -15.48 4.83 21.84
N SER A 102 -15.15 6.10 22.02
CA SER A 102 -16.00 7.09 22.72
C SER A 102 -16.77 8.02 21.77
N ARG A 103 -16.50 8.02 20.47
CA ARG A 103 -17.09 8.93 19.48
C ARG A 103 -17.88 8.19 18.40
N SER A 104 -18.82 8.93 17.77
CA SER A 104 -19.65 8.44 16.65
C SER A 104 -18.81 7.74 15.57
N MET A 105 -19.25 6.56 15.13
CA MET A 105 -18.68 5.75 14.03
C MET A 105 -18.30 6.56 12.79
N LYS A 106 -19.07 7.62 12.48
CA LYS A 106 -18.81 8.52 11.35
C LYS A 106 -17.41 9.18 11.41
N LYS A 107 -16.88 9.42 12.61
CA LYS A 107 -15.54 9.99 12.80
C LYS A 107 -14.41 8.96 12.62
N LEU A 108 -14.72 7.68 12.84
CA LEU A 108 -13.79 6.60 12.59
C LEU A 108 -13.52 6.44 11.08
N PHE A 109 -14.59 6.46 10.27
CA PHE A 109 -14.50 6.39 8.81
C PHE A 109 -13.86 7.61 8.16
N ASN A 110 -13.80 8.76 8.84
CA ASN A 110 -13.06 9.92 8.37
C ASN A 110 -11.54 9.81 8.56
N ASN A 111 -11.06 8.79 9.30
CA ASN A 111 -9.64 8.56 9.43
C ASN A 111 -9.14 7.73 8.25
N TRP A 112 -8.14 8.24 7.55
CA TRP A 112 -7.60 7.60 6.36
C TRP A 112 -7.00 6.21 6.61
N LEU A 113 -6.46 5.95 7.82
CA LEU A 113 -5.94 4.62 8.21
C LEU A 113 -7.04 3.54 8.25
N PHE A 114 -8.29 3.93 8.51
CA PHE A 114 -9.44 3.04 8.42
C PHE A 114 -10.09 3.05 7.03
N ALA A 115 -10.20 4.23 6.43
CA ALA A 115 -10.84 4.39 5.14
C ALA A 115 -10.05 3.70 4.03
N MET A 116 -8.72 3.85 4.01
CA MET A 116 -7.87 3.32 2.93
C MET A 116 -7.95 1.79 2.77
N PRO A 117 -7.77 0.96 3.82
CA PRO A 117 -7.92 -0.49 3.67
C PRO A 117 -9.30 -0.91 3.18
N ILE A 118 -10.35 -0.25 3.64
CA ILE A 118 -11.73 -0.53 3.22
C ILE A 118 -11.91 -0.18 1.75
N VAL A 119 -11.52 1.04 1.34
CA VAL A 119 -11.61 1.47 -0.05
C VAL A 119 -10.75 0.57 -0.94
N THR A 120 -9.53 0.25 -0.54
CA THR A 120 -8.64 -0.64 -1.31
C THR A 120 -9.25 -2.04 -1.46
N SER A 121 -9.82 -2.59 -0.40
CA SER A 121 -10.49 -3.90 -0.45
C SER A 121 -11.71 -3.88 -1.37
N MET A 122 -12.52 -2.81 -1.32
CA MET A 122 -13.65 -2.65 -2.23
C MET A 122 -13.21 -2.52 -3.69
N MET A 123 -12.15 -1.75 -3.95
CA MET A 123 -11.60 -1.60 -5.30
C MET A 123 -11.00 -2.90 -5.83
N LEU A 124 -10.27 -3.64 -4.98
CA LEU A 124 -9.75 -4.96 -5.34
C LEU A 124 -10.88 -5.93 -5.68
N THR A 125 -11.94 -5.97 -4.87
CA THR A 125 -13.13 -6.79 -5.14
C THR A 125 -13.78 -6.41 -6.48
N ALA A 126 -13.90 -5.12 -6.77
CA ALA A 126 -14.43 -4.64 -8.04
C ALA A 126 -13.56 -5.06 -9.23
N VAL A 127 -12.23 -4.94 -9.11
CA VAL A 127 -11.29 -5.38 -10.15
C VAL A 127 -11.40 -6.88 -10.39
N VAL A 128 -11.41 -7.70 -9.34
CA VAL A 128 -11.57 -9.16 -9.45
C VAL A 128 -12.92 -9.51 -10.12
N ALA A 129 -13.99 -8.83 -9.74
CA ALA A 129 -15.31 -9.05 -10.36
C ALA A 129 -15.31 -8.70 -11.87
N ILE A 130 -14.67 -7.58 -12.24
CA ILE A 130 -14.52 -7.18 -13.65
C ILE A 130 -13.68 -8.19 -14.41
N GLN A 131 -12.55 -8.63 -13.87
CA GLN A 131 -11.69 -9.63 -14.49
C GLN A 131 -12.44 -10.96 -14.70
N SER A 132 -13.14 -11.43 -13.66
CA SER A 132 -13.95 -12.65 -13.75
C SER A 132 -15.05 -12.53 -14.82
N PHE A 133 -15.66 -11.35 -14.95
CA PHE A 133 -16.64 -11.09 -16.00
C PHE A 133 -16.00 -11.11 -17.40
N GLN A 134 -14.84 -10.50 -17.57
CA GLN A 134 -14.10 -10.49 -18.83
C GLN A 134 -13.70 -11.91 -19.24
N GLU A 135 -13.14 -12.70 -18.32
CA GLU A 135 -12.77 -14.10 -18.55
C GLU A 135 -13.97 -14.95 -18.97
N ALA A 136 -15.12 -14.78 -18.30
CA ALA A 136 -16.35 -15.47 -18.65
C ALA A 136 -16.84 -15.15 -20.07
N HIS A 137 -16.44 -14.00 -20.64
CA HIS A 137 -16.78 -13.59 -22.00
C HIS A 137 -15.62 -13.82 -23.00
N GLY A 138 -14.60 -14.59 -22.62
CA GLY A 138 -13.46 -14.92 -23.49
C GLY A 138 -12.52 -13.76 -23.77
N ILE A 139 -12.58 -12.69 -22.98
CA ILE A 139 -11.62 -11.57 -23.07
C ILE A 139 -10.39 -11.96 -22.24
N PRO A 140 -9.20 -12.07 -22.84
CA PRO A 140 -8.00 -12.44 -22.09
C PRO A 140 -7.68 -11.34 -21.08
N THR A 141 -7.62 -11.71 -19.81
CA THR A 141 -7.12 -10.87 -18.74
C THR A 141 -5.63 -11.15 -18.56
N GLY A 142 -4.84 -10.09 -18.28
CA GLY A 142 -3.42 -10.28 -18.03
C GLY A 142 -3.23 -11.11 -16.75
N GLU A 143 -2.71 -12.32 -16.88
CA GLU A 143 -2.29 -13.10 -15.73
C GLU A 143 -1.08 -12.44 -15.07
N VAL A 144 -1.23 -12.00 -13.84
CA VAL A 144 -0.11 -11.64 -12.99
C VAL A 144 0.49 -12.94 -12.46
N SER A 145 1.44 -13.51 -13.19
CA SER A 145 2.22 -14.65 -12.69
C SER A 145 3.10 -14.16 -11.54
N LEU A 146 2.70 -14.50 -10.31
CA LEU A 146 3.58 -14.25 -9.16
C LEU A 146 4.83 -15.13 -9.29
N PRO A 147 6.02 -14.58 -9.03
CA PRO A 147 7.25 -15.35 -9.00
C PRO A 147 7.14 -16.54 -8.03
N SER A 148 7.72 -17.67 -8.38
CA SER A 148 7.75 -18.86 -7.52
C SER A 148 8.53 -18.64 -6.21
N ASN A 149 9.43 -17.66 -6.20
CA ASN A 149 10.20 -17.28 -5.01
C ASN A 149 9.44 -16.25 -4.17
N LEU A 150 9.19 -16.59 -2.91
CA LEU A 150 8.44 -15.75 -1.97
C LEU A 150 9.05 -14.38 -1.73
N PHE A 151 10.39 -14.29 -1.61
CA PHE A 151 11.05 -13.00 -1.43
C PHE A 151 10.91 -12.12 -2.67
N LYS A 152 11.08 -12.70 -3.86
CA LYS A 152 10.91 -11.96 -5.13
C LYS A 152 9.48 -11.46 -5.28
N ALA A 153 8.48 -12.30 -5.01
CA ALA A 153 7.08 -11.88 -5.04
C ALA A 153 6.80 -10.76 -4.04
N PHE A 154 7.31 -10.86 -2.82
CA PHE A 154 7.15 -9.83 -1.79
C PHE A 154 7.84 -8.51 -2.18
N PHE A 155 9.04 -8.60 -2.75
CA PHE A 155 9.77 -7.43 -3.26
C PHE A 155 9.01 -6.76 -4.41
N GLU A 156 8.58 -7.51 -5.41
CA GLU A 156 7.87 -6.98 -6.57
C GLU A 156 6.56 -6.30 -6.18
N LEU A 157 5.77 -6.91 -5.29
CA LEU A 157 4.54 -6.30 -4.78
C LEU A 157 4.80 -5.03 -3.97
N SER A 158 5.83 -5.04 -3.12
CA SER A 158 6.20 -3.87 -2.32
C SER A 158 6.73 -2.72 -3.18
N TYR A 159 7.50 -3.06 -4.21
CA TYR A 159 8.07 -2.10 -5.15
C TYR A 159 7.00 -1.54 -6.08
N ALA A 160 6.09 -2.38 -6.59
CA ALA A 160 4.97 -1.95 -7.43
C ALA A 160 4.09 -0.93 -6.69
N ALA A 161 3.76 -1.18 -5.42
CA ALA A 161 2.97 -0.25 -4.60
C ALA A 161 3.63 1.15 -4.51
N LEU A 162 4.96 1.21 -4.36
CA LEU A 162 5.69 2.48 -4.34
C LEU A 162 5.66 3.19 -5.70
N ILE A 163 5.89 2.45 -6.79
CA ILE A 163 5.91 3.00 -8.15
C ILE A 163 4.54 3.54 -8.52
N GLU A 164 3.50 2.80 -8.21
CA GLU A 164 2.12 3.22 -8.44
C GLU A 164 1.81 4.49 -7.66
N GLU A 165 2.20 4.59 -6.40
CA GLU A 165 2.00 5.80 -5.61
C GLU A 165 2.73 7.01 -6.22
N ILE A 166 3.97 6.83 -6.68
CA ILE A 166 4.74 7.88 -7.36
C ILE A 166 4.08 8.24 -8.69
N GLY A 167 3.74 7.27 -9.52
CA GLY A 167 3.23 7.49 -10.87
C GLY A 167 1.81 8.05 -10.91
N PHE A 168 0.93 7.59 -10.01
CA PHE A 168 -0.48 7.97 -10.00
C PHE A 168 -0.81 9.16 -9.10
N ARG A 169 0.01 9.41 -8.07
CA ARG A 169 -0.29 10.47 -7.09
C ARG A 169 0.79 11.53 -7.01
N VAL A 170 2.02 11.16 -6.67
CA VAL A 170 3.07 12.14 -6.37
C VAL A 170 3.40 12.96 -7.61
N THR A 171 3.61 12.31 -8.76
CA THR A 171 3.99 13.00 -9.99
C THR A 171 2.85 13.86 -10.56
N PRO A 172 1.62 13.37 -10.74
CA PRO A 172 0.52 14.20 -11.22
C PRO A 172 0.21 15.38 -10.29
N ILE A 173 0.10 15.14 -8.98
CA ILE A 173 -0.19 16.20 -8.01
C ILE A 173 0.94 17.23 -7.99
N GLY A 174 2.21 16.77 -8.01
CA GLY A 174 3.38 17.66 -8.05
C GLY A 174 3.37 18.57 -9.27
N VAL A 175 3.08 18.02 -10.44
CA VAL A 175 3.00 18.82 -11.69
C VAL A 175 1.85 19.80 -11.64
N PHE A 176 0.66 19.39 -11.23
CA PHE A 176 -0.47 20.31 -11.08
C PHE A 176 -0.19 21.41 -10.05
N LEU A 177 0.47 21.09 -8.96
CA LEU A 177 0.87 22.06 -7.95
C LEU A 177 1.87 23.07 -8.51
N ILE A 178 2.89 22.62 -9.25
CA ILE A 178 3.87 23.49 -9.90
C ILE A 178 3.18 24.43 -10.89
N ILE A 179 2.30 23.92 -11.74
CA ILE A 179 1.53 24.71 -12.70
C ILE A 179 0.69 25.77 -11.96
N TYR A 180 -0.01 25.36 -10.91
CA TYR A 180 -0.83 26.26 -10.09
C TYR A 180 0.00 27.36 -9.45
N LEU A 181 1.12 27.04 -8.81
CA LEU A 181 2.03 28.02 -8.19
C LEU A 181 2.62 28.99 -9.21
N PHE A 182 2.95 28.50 -10.42
CA PHE A 182 3.43 29.35 -11.51
C PHE A 182 2.35 30.34 -11.99
N TRP A 183 1.10 29.92 -11.94
CA TRP A 183 -0.04 30.75 -12.37
C TRP A 183 -0.41 31.79 -11.32
N VAL A 184 -0.41 31.43 -10.04
CA VAL A 184 -0.71 32.32 -8.91
C VAL A 184 0.45 33.30 -8.63
N GLY A 185 1.70 32.85 -8.77
CA GLY A 185 2.88 33.71 -8.57
C GLY A 185 3.12 34.75 -9.67
N ARG A 186 2.34 34.70 -10.76
CA ARG A 186 2.35 35.72 -11.84
C ARG A 186 1.31 36.82 -11.66
N LYS A 187 0.47 36.77 -10.62
CA LYS A 187 -0.47 37.82 -10.23
C LYS A 187 0.12 38.64 -9.10
#